data_ffad0f2d4713892fec3d656ddbe794c3
#
_entry.id   ffad0f2d4713892fec3d656ddbe794c3
#
_cell.length_a   1.000
_cell.length_b   1.000
_cell.length_c   1.000
_cell.angle_alpha   90.00
_cell.angle_beta   90.00
_cell.angle_gamma   90.00
#
_symmetry.space_group_name_H-M   'P 1'
#
loop_
_entity.id
_entity.type
_entity.pdbx_description
1 polymer ?
#
loop_
_entity_poly.entity_id
_entity_poly.type
_entity_poly.pdbx_seq_one_letter_code
_entity_poly.pdbx_strand_id
1 'polypeptide(L)'
;MAPELAIDGEMQFDAAVAPEVGQLKFPGSPVAGYANTFIFPTIEAGNIGYKIAQRLGGYEALGPILQGLAAPINDLSRGCNADEVYKMAIITCAMV
;
A
#
# COMPACT_ATOMS: atom_id res chain seq x y z
N MET A 1 21.11 -2.79 -4.83
CA MET A 1 19.79 -3.44 -4.86
C MET A 1 19.68 -4.31 -3.63
N ALA A 2 18.48 -4.62 -3.16
CA ALA A 2 18.21 -5.32 -1.90
C ALA A 2 17.75 -6.78 -2.20
N PRO A 3 18.67 -7.71 -2.43
CA PRO A 3 18.35 -9.08 -2.82
C PRO A 3 17.63 -9.88 -1.72
N GLU A 4 17.64 -9.35 -0.50
CA GLU A 4 16.94 -9.93 0.65
C GLU A 4 15.43 -9.63 0.65
N LEU A 5 14.97 -8.70 -0.17
CA LEU A 5 13.55 -8.37 -0.26
C LEU A 5 12.83 -9.32 -1.21
N ALA A 6 11.72 -9.88 -0.74
CA ALA A 6 10.82 -10.68 -1.56
C ALA A 6 9.98 -9.74 -2.44
N ILE A 7 10.42 -9.55 -3.68
CA ILE A 7 9.76 -8.67 -4.66
C ILE A 7 9.47 -9.50 -5.91
N ASP A 8 8.27 -9.38 -6.45
CA ASP A 8 7.86 -10.03 -7.69
C ASP A 8 6.84 -9.17 -8.44
N GLY A 9 6.65 -9.43 -9.69
CA GLY A 9 5.71 -8.72 -10.60
C GLY A 9 6.21 -8.79 -12.05
N GLU A 10 5.50 -8.24 -12.98
CA GLU A 10 4.19 -7.63 -12.81
C GLU A 10 3.11 -8.70 -12.64
N MET A 11 2.10 -8.45 -11.83
CA MET A 11 0.99 -9.39 -11.64
C MET A 11 -0.33 -8.66 -11.38
N GLN A 12 -1.43 -9.33 -11.65
CA GLN A 12 -2.75 -8.83 -11.29
C GLN A 12 -2.92 -8.84 -9.77
N PHE A 13 -3.74 -7.93 -9.25
CA PHE A 13 -3.97 -7.79 -7.81
C PHE A 13 -4.51 -9.09 -7.18
N ASP A 14 -5.43 -9.79 -7.86
CA ASP A 14 -5.95 -11.10 -7.40
C ASP A 14 -4.84 -12.15 -7.24
N ALA A 15 -3.91 -12.20 -8.20
CA ALA A 15 -2.77 -13.10 -8.11
C ALA A 15 -1.79 -12.72 -6.97
N ALA A 16 -1.72 -11.45 -6.61
CA ALA A 16 -0.89 -10.99 -5.51
C ALA A 16 -1.45 -11.40 -4.14
N VAL A 17 -2.79 -11.45 -3.96
CA VAL A 17 -3.43 -11.63 -2.65
C VAL A 17 -4.12 -12.96 -2.45
N ALA A 18 -4.50 -13.68 -3.51
CA ALA A 18 -5.22 -14.94 -3.43
C ALA A 18 -4.28 -16.12 -3.74
N PRO A 19 -3.97 -17.00 -2.76
CA PRO A 19 -2.99 -18.08 -2.94
C PRO A 19 -3.30 -19.01 -4.12
N GLU A 20 -4.56 -19.38 -4.32
CA GLU A 20 -4.97 -20.25 -5.42
C GLU A 20 -4.75 -19.59 -6.80
N VAL A 21 -4.97 -18.28 -6.90
CA VAL A 21 -4.73 -17.53 -8.14
C VAL A 21 -3.24 -17.32 -8.35
N GLY A 22 -2.51 -17.00 -7.28
CA GLY A 22 -1.06 -16.83 -7.30
C GLY A 22 -0.34 -18.10 -7.76
N GLN A 23 -0.71 -19.25 -7.19
CA GLN A 23 -0.14 -20.54 -7.58
C GLN A 23 -0.44 -20.92 -9.03
N LEU A 24 -1.65 -20.58 -9.53
CA LEU A 24 -2.05 -20.86 -10.89
C LEU A 24 -1.30 -20.01 -11.92
N LYS A 25 -1.23 -18.69 -11.66
CA LYS A 25 -0.68 -17.71 -12.61
C LYS A 25 0.85 -17.53 -12.49
N PHE A 26 1.39 -17.69 -11.30
CA PHE A 26 2.80 -17.47 -10.97
C PHE A 26 3.37 -18.64 -10.13
N PRO A 27 3.39 -19.87 -10.68
CA PRO A 27 3.91 -21.01 -9.93
C PRO A 27 5.38 -20.81 -9.56
N GLY A 28 5.70 -21.07 -8.29
CA GLY A 28 7.06 -20.91 -7.76
C GLY A 28 7.43 -19.49 -7.30
N SER A 29 6.53 -18.52 -7.43
CA SER A 29 6.75 -17.20 -6.85
C SER A 29 6.69 -17.26 -5.32
N PRO A 30 7.65 -16.65 -4.61
CA PRO A 30 7.58 -16.55 -3.14
C PRO A 30 6.64 -15.45 -2.66
N VAL A 31 6.09 -14.63 -3.56
CA VAL A 31 5.27 -13.45 -3.24
C VAL A 31 3.82 -13.65 -3.65
N ALA A 32 3.57 -14.25 -4.81
CA ALA A 32 2.22 -14.40 -5.36
C ALA A 32 1.29 -15.14 -4.40
N GLY A 33 0.14 -14.56 -4.13
CA GLY A 33 -0.86 -15.04 -3.18
C GLY A 33 -0.64 -14.58 -1.73
N TYR A 34 0.52 -13.98 -1.41
CA TYR A 34 0.91 -13.63 -0.04
C TYR A 34 1.49 -12.21 0.07
N ALA A 35 1.36 -11.40 -0.97
CA ALA A 35 1.89 -10.05 -0.96
C ALA A 35 1.23 -9.20 0.13
N ASN A 36 2.03 -8.42 0.83
CA ASN A 36 1.59 -7.48 1.86
C ASN A 36 1.87 -6.02 1.51
N THR A 37 2.55 -5.78 0.41
CA THR A 37 2.87 -4.46 -0.11
C THR A 37 2.63 -4.44 -1.61
N PHE A 38 1.93 -3.43 -2.10
CA PHE A 38 1.47 -3.36 -3.49
C PHE A 38 1.96 -2.06 -4.14
N ILE A 39 2.70 -2.20 -5.23
CA ILE A 39 3.14 -1.08 -6.04
C ILE A 39 2.19 -0.93 -7.23
N PHE A 40 1.46 0.17 -7.25
CA PHE A 40 0.51 0.47 -8.32
C PHE A 40 1.22 1.14 -9.51
N PRO A 41 0.76 0.91 -10.75
CA PRO A 41 1.40 1.45 -11.95
C PRO A 41 1.29 2.96 -12.06
N THR A 42 0.25 3.56 -11.50
CA THR A 42 0.02 5.02 -11.51
C THR A 42 -0.61 5.46 -10.18
N ILE A 43 -0.50 6.75 -9.89
CA ILE A 43 -1.11 7.32 -8.67
C ILE A 43 -2.64 7.25 -8.70
N GLU A 44 -3.24 7.34 -9.88
CA GLU A 44 -4.68 7.22 -10.05
C GLU A 44 -5.16 5.82 -9.65
N ALA A 45 -4.46 4.77 -10.11
CA ALA A 45 -4.76 3.40 -9.76
C ALA A 45 -4.63 3.18 -8.24
N GLY A 46 -3.58 3.69 -7.62
CA GLY A 46 -3.38 3.64 -6.19
C GLY A 46 -4.47 4.38 -5.41
N ASN A 47 -4.83 5.59 -5.86
CA ASN A 47 -5.91 6.38 -5.26
C ASN A 47 -7.25 5.66 -5.30
N ILE A 48 -7.60 5.07 -6.42
CA ILE A 48 -8.85 4.30 -6.56
C ILE A 48 -8.80 3.07 -5.64
N GLY A 49 -7.70 2.32 -5.68
CA GLY A 49 -7.55 1.07 -4.93
C GLY A 49 -7.69 1.27 -3.43
N TYR A 50 -6.93 2.20 -2.82
CA TYR A 50 -7.01 2.39 -1.37
C TYR A 50 -8.35 2.97 -0.93
N LYS A 51 -8.97 3.85 -1.74
CA LYS A 51 -10.29 4.42 -1.42
C LYS A 51 -11.42 3.38 -1.50
N ILE A 52 -11.35 2.44 -2.44
CA ILE A 52 -12.28 1.32 -2.48
C ILE A 52 -12.12 0.46 -1.23
N ALA A 53 -10.89 0.11 -0.85
CA ALA A 53 -10.62 -0.67 0.36
C ALA A 53 -11.15 0.05 1.61
N GLN A 54 -10.88 1.35 1.75
CA GLN A 54 -11.35 2.15 2.87
C GLN A 54 -12.87 2.27 2.92
N ARG A 55 -13.48 2.73 1.81
CA ARG A 55 -14.90 3.12 1.82
C ARG A 55 -15.87 1.94 1.71
N LEU A 56 -15.50 0.91 0.95
CA LEU A 56 -16.34 -0.26 0.74
C LEU A 56 -15.85 -1.48 1.53
N GLY A 57 -14.54 -1.62 1.73
CA GLY A 57 -13.95 -2.73 2.45
C GLY A 57 -13.86 -2.53 3.97
N GLY A 58 -14.10 -1.32 4.48
CA GLY A 58 -14.03 -1.03 5.90
C GLY A 58 -12.62 -0.99 6.48
N TYR A 59 -11.59 -0.90 5.64
CA TYR A 59 -10.22 -0.76 6.09
C TYR A 59 -9.91 0.68 6.51
N GLU A 60 -9.00 0.82 7.47
CA GLU A 60 -8.46 2.11 7.83
C GLU A 60 -7.41 2.55 6.79
N ALA A 61 -7.48 3.80 6.33
CA ALA A 61 -6.50 4.37 5.42
C ALA A 61 -5.73 5.49 6.13
N LEU A 62 -4.42 5.31 6.26
CA LEU A 62 -3.50 6.26 6.86
C LEU A 62 -2.49 6.71 5.81
N GLY A 63 -2.56 7.98 5.43
CA GLY A 63 -1.70 8.54 4.38
C GLY A 63 -2.33 9.77 3.73
N PRO A 64 -1.67 10.29 2.67
CA PRO A 64 -0.43 9.78 2.05
C PRO A 64 0.81 10.02 2.90
N ILE A 65 1.72 9.06 2.87
CA ILE A 65 3.04 9.15 3.51
C ILE A 65 4.06 9.37 2.40
N LEU A 66 4.76 10.50 2.44
CA LEU A 66 5.76 10.86 1.44
C LEU A 66 7.13 10.28 1.80
N GLN A 67 7.73 9.57 0.86
CA GLN A 67 9.06 8.97 1.02
C GLN A 67 10.10 9.72 0.20
N GLY A 68 11.37 9.62 0.60
CA GLY A 68 12.49 10.21 -0.12
C GLY A 68 12.73 11.70 0.12
N LEU A 69 12.04 12.30 1.08
CA LEU A 69 12.25 13.68 1.50
C LEU A 69 13.36 13.77 2.56
N ALA A 70 14.04 14.90 2.62
CA ALA A 70 15.09 15.15 3.61
C ALA A 70 14.57 15.29 5.05
N ALA A 71 13.29 15.56 5.21
CA ALA A 71 12.59 15.63 6.49
C ALA A 71 11.17 15.05 6.34
N PRO A 72 10.58 14.52 7.42
CA PRO A 72 9.24 13.99 7.37
C PRO A 72 8.20 15.08 7.11
N ILE A 73 7.57 15.00 5.97
CA ILE A 73 6.44 15.86 5.59
C ILE A 73 5.40 14.95 4.95
N ASN A 74 4.19 14.95 5.49
CA ASN A 74 3.08 14.17 4.96
C ASN A 74 1.90 15.08 4.65
N ASP A 75 1.04 14.62 3.77
CA ASP A 75 -0.19 15.30 3.38
C ASP A 75 -1.42 14.63 4.01
N LEU A 76 -2.54 15.27 3.88
CA LEU A 76 -3.84 14.74 4.32
C LEU A 76 -4.88 14.95 3.23
N SER A 77 -5.78 13.98 3.09
CA SER A 77 -6.93 14.12 2.22
C SER A 77 -7.83 15.26 2.68
N ARG A 78 -8.40 16.03 1.77
CA ARG A 78 -9.44 17.03 2.08
C ARG A 78 -10.67 16.44 2.76
N GLY A 79 -10.88 15.14 2.66
CA GLY A 79 -11.97 14.41 3.33
C GLY A 79 -11.54 13.73 4.63
N CYS A 80 -10.37 14.07 5.21
CA CYS A 80 -9.91 13.48 6.46
C CYS A 80 -10.74 13.96 7.67
N ASN A 81 -10.77 13.12 8.68
CA ASN A 81 -11.38 13.41 9.97
C ASN A 81 -10.31 13.68 11.05
N ALA A 82 -10.75 14.08 12.24
CA ALA A 82 -9.83 14.42 13.33
C ALA A 82 -8.94 13.24 13.79
N ASP A 83 -9.46 12.01 13.74
CA ASP A 83 -8.70 10.80 14.11
C ASP A 83 -7.59 10.52 13.10
N GLU A 84 -7.86 10.67 11.80
CA GLU A 84 -6.85 10.56 10.75
C GLU A 84 -5.75 11.62 10.91
N VAL A 85 -6.10 12.87 11.22
CA VAL A 85 -5.12 13.94 11.51
C VAL A 85 -4.23 13.56 12.69
N TYR A 86 -4.82 13.08 13.78
CA TYR A 86 -4.11 12.66 14.98
C TYR A 86 -3.13 11.52 14.68
N LYS A 87 -3.59 10.49 14.01
CA LYS A 87 -2.74 9.34 13.62
C LYS A 87 -1.61 9.73 12.69
N MET A 88 -1.88 10.60 11.70
CA MET A 88 -0.85 11.10 10.80
C MET A 88 0.20 11.95 11.52
N ALA A 89 -0.17 12.72 12.53
CA ALA A 89 0.80 13.44 13.35
C ALA A 89 1.74 12.47 14.10
N ILE A 90 1.20 11.41 14.68
CA ILE A 90 2.01 10.36 15.35
C ILE A 90 2.96 9.69 14.34
N ILE A 91 2.46 9.29 13.17
CA ILE A 91 3.28 8.64 12.12
C ILE A 91 4.40 9.58 11.69
N THR A 92 4.10 10.86 11.44
CA THR A 92 5.09 11.85 11.01
C THR A 92 6.19 12.03 12.07
N CYS A 93 5.83 12.06 13.35
CA CYS A 93 6.79 12.11 14.44
C CYS A 93 7.66 10.85 14.53
N ALA A 94 7.09 9.68 14.25
CA ALA A 94 7.82 8.41 14.27
C ALA A 94 8.78 8.23 13.09
N MET A 95 8.66 9.04 12.04
CA MET A 95 9.56 9.03 10.87
C MET A 95 10.84 9.85 11.07
N VAL A 96 10.97 10.56 12.18
CA VAL A 96 12.15 11.41 12.51
C VAL A 96 13.37 10.55 12.85
#